data_4467b01045b8f3b082305bebe30f11a5
#
_entry.id   4467b01045b8f3b082305bebe30f11a5
#
_cell.length_a   1.000
_cell.length_b   1.000
_cell.length_c   1.000
_cell.angle_alpha   90.00
_cell.angle_beta   90.00
_cell.angle_gamma   90.00
#
_symmetry.space_group_name_H-M   'P 1'
#
loop_
_entity.id
_entity.type
_entity.pdbx_description
1 polymer ?
#
loop_
_entity_poly.entity_id
_entity_poly.type
_entity_poly.pdbx_seq_one_letter_code
_entity_poly.pdbx_strand_id
1 'polypeptide(L)'
;MDKPKLWTKNFLIVSTANFFLYFTFYLLMVTITIFATEKFHASPSEAGLASGIFVIGLLIARIFCGRYIDQIGWKKTLYIGFVLFLITTCLYVLVNSMGFLLVVRFLNGAAMGIASTATGTIVAKIIPNKRRGEGTGYYALSLTVAASIGPFLGMFITQHATFYMNFIVCIIFLAFSFIAVFFIKIPKLEFTKEELKKKKGLSLHHFFEVKAIPISIISCIIALGYSSILTFITTYAKEINLVYVSSFFFIVYAVFVLVSRPFTGRWFDEKGENFVMYPAILLLAMALFSLSQTHNGFSLLLAGALLGLGYGTTSSSVQAIAVKVSPKHRIGLATSTNFIFQDLGVGIGPFLLGYFVPLIGYRGLYMMMTVVILVCLFLYYLLHGRTAMCVNEDVKSKSA
;
A
#
# COMPACT_ATOMS: atom_id res chain seq x y z
N MET A 1 8.73 -33.97 -14.42
CA MET A 1 9.69 -32.90 -14.15
C MET A 1 9.33 -32.23 -12.85
N ASP A 2 10.16 -32.38 -11.83
CA ASP A 2 9.92 -31.77 -10.51
C ASP A 2 9.85 -30.25 -10.61
N LYS A 3 8.80 -29.66 -10.01
CA LYS A 3 8.68 -28.21 -9.93
C LYS A 3 9.77 -27.65 -9.01
N PRO A 4 10.56 -26.64 -9.41
CA PRO A 4 11.62 -26.08 -8.57
C PRO A 4 11.04 -25.57 -7.23
N LYS A 5 11.82 -25.76 -6.14
CA LYS A 5 11.39 -25.38 -4.77
C LYS A 5 11.19 -23.87 -4.67
N LEU A 6 9.97 -23.43 -4.30
CA LEU A 6 9.64 -22.02 -4.03
C LEU A 6 9.98 -21.63 -2.58
N TRP A 7 9.61 -22.47 -1.63
CA TRP A 7 9.80 -22.26 -0.19
C TRP A 7 11.25 -22.49 0.22
N THR A 8 12.14 -21.61 -0.25
CA THR A 8 13.54 -21.59 0.13
C THR A 8 13.74 -20.70 1.36
N LYS A 9 14.83 -20.95 2.13
CA LYS A 9 15.20 -20.11 3.28
C LYS A 9 15.25 -18.62 2.90
N ASN A 10 15.82 -18.29 1.74
CA ASN A 10 15.90 -16.90 1.26
C ASN A 10 14.53 -16.29 0.97
N PHE A 11 13.62 -17.05 0.33
CA PHE A 11 12.26 -16.58 0.06
C PHE A 11 11.49 -16.29 1.34
N LEU A 12 11.58 -17.18 2.34
CA LEU A 12 10.95 -16.98 3.66
C LEU A 12 11.52 -15.75 4.36
N ILE A 13 12.84 -15.59 4.42
CA ILE A 13 13.49 -14.42 5.05
C ILE A 13 13.02 -13.12 4.39
N VAL A 14 13.03 -13.03 3.04
CA VAL A 14 12.64 -11.80 2.34
C VAL A 14 11.16 -11.50 2.53
N SER A 15 10.29 -12.51 2.49
CA SER A 15 8.85 -12.33 2.69
C SER A 15 8.53 -11.89 4.12
N THR A 16 9.20 -12.47 5.12
CA THR A 16 9.08 -12.07 6.54
C THR A 16 9.62 -10.65 6.76
N ALA A 17 10.76 -10.33 6.15
CA ALA A 17 11.33 -8.99 6.21
C ALA A 17 10.37 -7.94 5.60
N ASN A 18 9.78 -8.25 4.44
CA ASN A 18 8.78 -7.41 3.81
C ASN A 18 7.52 -7.25 4.69
N PHE A 19 7.07 -8.34 5.32
CA PHE A 19 5.95 -8.30 6.27
C PHE A 19 6.22 -7.28 7.39
N PHE A 20 7.36 -7.34 8.07
CA PHE A 20 7.65 -6.44 9.20
C PHE A 20 7.89 -4.99 8.76
N LEU A 21 8.43 -4.74 7.55
CA LEU A 21 8.50 -3.39 6.97
C LEU A 21 7.10 -2.78 6.83
N TYR A 22 6.20 -3.50 6.17
CA TYR A 22 4.83 -3.02 5.94
C TYR A 22 3.97 -3.05 7.20
N PHE A 23 4.21 -4.00 8.11
CA PHE A 23 3.57 -4.02 9.42
C PHE A 23 3.85 -2.74 10.20
N THR A 24 5.12 -2.32 10.29
CA THR A 24 5.51 -1.05 10.92
C THR A 24 4.86 0.15 10.22
N PHE A 25 4.85 0.16 8.90
CA PHE A 25 4.20 1.20 8.12
C PHE A 25 2.71 1.32 8.46
N TYR A 26 1.94 0.24 8.35
CA TYR A 26 0.50 0.27 8.57
C TYR A 26 0.12 0.52 10.03
N LEU A 27 0.87 -0.03 10.99
CA LEU A 27 0.67 0.22 12.41
C LEU A 27 0.83 1.70 12.72
N LEU A 28 1.93 2.32 12.27
CA LEU A 28 2.19 3.73 12.52
C LEU A 28 1.30 4.66 11.68
N MET A 29 0.87 4.25 10.49
CA MET A 29 0.01 5.07 9.63
C MET A 29 -1.32 5.41 10.31
N VAL A 30 -1.90 4.45 11.03
CA VAL A 30 -3.18 4.61 11.75
C VAL A 30 -3.00 5.32 13.09
N THR A 31 -1.86 5.12 13.75
CA THR A 31 -1.68 5.60 15.14
C THR A 31 -1.00 6.97 15.23
N ILE A 32 -0.22 7.37 14.20
CA ILE A 32 0.59 8.59 14.26
C ILE A 32 -0.25 9.88 14.29
N THR A 33 -1.43 9.87 13.66
CA THR A 33 -2.36 10.99 13.68
C THR A 33 -2.85 11.26 15.10
N ILE A 34 -3.20 10.20 15.84
CA ILE A 34 -3.61 10.32 17.24
C ILE A 34 -2.44 10.84 18.08
N PHE A 35 -1.24 10.29 17.89
CA PHE A 35 -0.05 10.74 18.59
C PHE A 35 0.23 12.23 18.37
N ALA A 36 0.10 12.70 17.12
CA ALA A 36 0.28 14.11 16.79
C ALA A 36 -0.78 15.01 17.45
N THR A 37 -2.05 14.58 17.40
CA THR A 37 -3.17 15.34 17.98
C THR A 37 -3.11 15.37 19.52
N GLU A 38 -2.85 14.23 20.17
CA GLU A 38 -2.86 14.15 21.64
C GLU A 38 -1.61 14.76 22.27
N LYS A 39 -0.42 14.56 21.67
CA LYS A 39 0.83 15.03 22.25
C LYS A 39 1.19 16.47 21.88
N PHE A 40 0.85 16.88 20.66
CA PHE A 40 1.27 18.20 20.12
C PHE A 40 0.08 19.11 19.81
N HIS A 41 -1.16 18.69 20.11
CA HIS A 41 -2.39 19.42 19.78
C HIS A 41 -2.48 19.81 18.30
N ALA A 42 -1.96 18.92 17.43
CA ALA A 42 -1.92 19.14 15.99
C ALA A 42 -3.33 19.23 15.41
N SER A 43 -3.52 20.14 14.48
CA SER A 43 -4.74 20.21 13.66
C SER A 43 -4.91 18.94 12.81
N PRO A 44 -6.13 18.62 12.34
CA PRO A 44 -6.35 17.46 11.45
C PRO A 44 -5.45 17.46 10.20
N SER A 45 -5.16 18.65 9.64
CA SER A 45 -4.26 18.80 8.50
C SER A 45 -2.81 18.48 8.86
N GLU A 46 -2.30 18.97 9.99
CA GLU A 46 -0.95 18.67 10.48
C GLU A 46 -0.78 17.20 10.83
N ALA A 47 -1.79 16.61 11.49
CA ALA A 47 -1.82 15.18 11.79
C ALA A 47 -1.86 14.34 10.50
N GLY A 48 -2.62 14.77 9.49
CA GLY A 48 -2.64 14.19 8.16
C GLY A 48 -1.29 14.32 7.45
N LEU A 49 -0.61 15.47 7.59
CA LEU A 49 0.74 15.69 7.07
C LEU A 49 1.75 14.73 7.71
N ALA A 50 1.66 14.48 9.03
CA ALA A 50 2.51 13.50 9.71
C ALA A 50 2.35 12.08 9.15
N SER A 51 1.15 11.70 8.71
CA SER A 51 0.95 10.45 7.97
C SER A 51 1.50 10.50 6.56
N GLY A 52 1.15 11.53 5.79
CA GLY A 52 1.46 11.63 4.36
C GLY A 52 2.92 11.87 4.04
N ILE A 53 3.65 12.66 4.85
CA ILE A 53 5.06 13.01 4.59
C ILE A 53 5.98 11.78 4.56
N PHE A 54 5.62 10.72 5.27
CA PHE A 54 6.29 9.43 5.21
C PHE A 54 6.28 8.89 3.77
N VAL A 55 5.13 8.92 3.12
CA VAL A 55 4.97 8.38 1.75
C VAL A 55 5.73 9.23 0.75
N ILE A 56 5.82 10.55 0.97
CA ILE A 56 6.66 11.44 0.13
C ILE A 56 8.12 11.02 0.23
N GLY A 57 8.64 10.81 1.45
CA GLY A 57 10.00 10.29 1.67
C GLY A 57 10.22 8.94 1.00
N LEU A 58 9.26 8.02 1.14
CA LEU A 58 9.27 6.69 0.52
C LEU A 58 9.35 6.77 -1.01
N LEU A 59 8.54 7.61 -1.65
CA LEU A 59 8.51 7.76 -3.11
C LEU A 59 9.83 8.31 -3.64
N ILE A 60 10.35 9.39 -3.03
CA ILE A 60 11.62 9.98 -3.42
C ILE A 60 12.74 8.94 -3.33
N ALA A 61 12.85 8.27 -2.19
CA ALA A 61 13.90 7.27 -1.98
C ALA A 61 13.74 6.06 -2.92
N ARG A 62 12.51 5.63 -3.23
CA ARG A 62 12.23 4.53 -4.16
C ARG A 62 12.71 4.83 -5.57
N ILE A 63 12.49 6.07 -6.06
CA ILE A 63 12.94 6.51 -7.38
C ILE A 63 14.48 6.44 -7.47
N PHE A 64 15.18 7.00 -6.49
CA PHE A 64 16.64 6.97 -6.46
C PHE A 64 17.19 5.56 -6.25
N CYS A 65 16.62 4.81 -5.31
CA CYS A 65 17.05 3.44 -5.02
C CYS A 65 16.88 2.54 -6.25
N GLY A 66 15.75 2.58 -6.95
CA GLY A 66 15.51 1.79 -8.15
C GLY A 66 16.56 2.01 -9.24
N ARG A 67 17.10 3.24 -9.32
CA ARG A 67 18.16 3.59 -10.27
C ARG A 67 19.54 3.05 -9.88
N TYR A 68 19.89 3.14 -8.59
CA TYR A 68 21.24 2.87 -8.12
C TYR A 68 21.42 1.49 -7.48
N ILE A 69 20.35 0.73 -7.25
CA ILE A 69 20.39 -0.56 -6.54
C ILE A 69 21.31 -1.60 -7.20
N ASP A 70 21.36 -1.63 -8.53
CA ASP A 70 22.23 -2.54 -9.28
C ASP A 70 23.72 -2.15 -9.18
N GLN A 71 24.00 -0.86 -8.98
CA GLN A 71 25.38 -0.34 -8.84
C GLN A 71 25.88 -0.53 -7.40
N ILE A 72 25.03 -0.26 -6.40
CA ILE A 72 25.35 -0.37 -4.97
C ILE A 72 25.43 -1.86 -4.57
N GLY A 73 24.61 -2.69 -5.21
CA GLY A 73 24.41 -4.09 -4.90
C GLY A 73 23.23 -4.34 -3.96
N TRP A 74 22.38 -5.28 -4.32
CA TRP A 74 21.09 -5.54 -3.66
C TRP A 74 21.21 -5.83 -2.17
N LYS A 75 22.21 -6.62 -1.77
CA LYS A 75 22.44 -6.98 -0.37
C LYS A 75 22.83 -5.76 0.47
N LYS A 76 23.74 -4.92 -0.06
CA LYS A 76 24.15 -3.68 0.60
C LYS A 76 22.98 -2.72 0.75
N THR A 77 22.19 -2.53 -0.32
CA THR A 77 21.00 -1.67 -0.30
C THR A 77 19.97 -2.14 0.70
N LEU A 78 19.75 -3.46 0.81
CA LEU A 78 18.86 -4.05 1.79
C LEU A 78 19.33 -3.73 3.23
N TYR A 79 20.60 -3.92 3.53
CA TYR A 79 21.16 -3.61 4.85
C TYR A 79 21.07 -2.11 5.19
N ILE A 80 21.45 -1.24 4.25
CA ILE A 80 21.34 0.21 4.42
C ILE A 80 19.89 0.61 4.73
N GLY A 81 18.93 0.11 3.94
CA GLY A 81 17.52 0.40 4.13
C GLY A 81 17.02 -0.04 5.51
N PHE A 82 17.34 -1.28 5.94
CA PHE A 82 16.92 -1.79 7.25
C PHE A 82 17.55 -1.04 8.42
N VAL A 83 18.86 -0.75 8.35
CA VAL A 83 19.57 0.02 9.40
C VAL A 83 18.97 1.41 9.54
N LEU A 84 18.78 2.12 8.42
CA LEU A 84 18.18 3.46 8.44
C LEU A 84 16.73 3.40 8.95
N PHE A 85 15.95 2.38 8.55
CA PHE A 85 14.57 2.25 8.99
C PHE A 85 14.49 1.94 10.48
N LEU A 86 15.37 1.10 11.01
CA LEU A 86 15.45 0.81 12.45
C LEU A 86 15.87 2.07 13.24
N ILE A 87 16.94 2.75 12.80
CA ILE A 87 17.42 4.00 13.47
C ILE A 87 16.30 5.04 13.50
N THR A 88 15.67 5.30 12.35
CA THR A 88 14.60 6.30 12.27
C THR A 88 13.36 5.91 13.06
N THR A 89 13.09 4.60 13.21
CA THR A 89 12.03 4.11 14.08
C THR A 89 12.36 4.31 15.56
N CYS A 90 13.63 4.12 15.96
CA CYS A 90 14.08 4.46 17.32
C CYS A 90 13.93 5.96 17.63
N LEU A 91 14.14 6.84 16.64
CA LEU A 91 13.99 8.29 16.84
C LEU A 91 12.58 8.72 17.25
N TYR A 92 11.52 7.91 16.95
CA TYR A 92 10.15 8.24 17.42
C TYR A 92 10.05 8.35 18.95
N VAL A 93 10.85 7.59 19.69
CA VAL A 93 10.87 7.65 21.16
C VAL A 93 11.36 9.01 21.67
N LEU A 94 12.22 9.67 20.89
CA LEU A 94 12.82 10.97 21.24
C LEU A 94 12.03 12.18 20.73
N VAL A 95 10.93 11.94 19.99
CA VAL A 95 10.13 13.02 19.40
C VAL A 95 9.47 13.86 20.48
N ASN A 96 9.79 15.16 20.48
CA ASN A 96 9.34 16.17 21.44
C ASN A 96 8.64 17.38 20.80
N SER A 97 8.60 17.46 19.47
CA SER A 97 7.93 18.54 18.74
C SER A 97 7.32 18.02 17.43
N MET A 98 6.30 18.74 16.94
CA MET A 98 5.65 18.39 15.65
C MET A 98 6.63 18.48 14.48
N GLY A 99 7.49 19.51 14.43
CA GLY A 99 8.50 19.64 13.37
C GLY A 99 9.49 18.47 13.37
N PHE A 100 9.95 18.03 14.55
CA PHE A 100 10.84 16.87 14.65
C PHE A 100 10.11 15.58 14.25
N LEU A 101 8.83 15.42 14.61
CA LEU A 101 8.01 14.30 14.13
C LEU A 101 7.96 14.23 12.60
N LEU A 102 7.74 15.36 11.92
CA LEU A 102 7.68 15.41 10.45
C LEU A 102 9.02 15.01 9.82
N VAL A 103 10.16 15.49 10.36
CA VAL A 103 11.48 15.09 9.88
C VAL A 103 11.72 13.59 10.06
N VAL A 104 11.42 13.05 11.24
CA VAL A 104 11.56 11.62 11.52
C VAL A 104 10.67 10.80 10.59
N ARG A 105 9.42 11.22 10.37
CA ARG A 105 8.48 10.57 9.43
C ARG A 105 9.00 10.54 8.00
N PHE A 106 9.51 11.66 7.51
CA PHE A 106 10.11 11.76 6.17
C PHE A 106 11.31 10.81 6.01
N LEU A 107 12.24 10.83 6.95
CA LEU A 107 13.43 9.98 6.93
C LEU A 107 13.07 8.49 7.06
N ASN A 108 12.11 8.18 7.92
CA ASN A 108 11.60 6.82 8.11
C ASN A 108 10.94 6.30 6.82
N GLY A 109 10.14 7.15 6.13
CA GLY A 109 9.60 6.84 4.81
C GLY A 109 10.69 6.58 3.76
N ALA A 110 11.70 7.44 3.72
CA ALA A 110 12.83 7.27 2.80
C ALA A 110 13.58 5.95 3.04
N ALA A 111 13.84 5.61 4.30
CA ALA A 111 14.46 4.35 4.68
C ALA A 111 13.63 3.13 4.27
N MET A 112 12.30 3.19 4.47
CA MET A 112 11.38 2.14 3.99
C MET A 112 11.38 2.04 2.46
N GLY A 113 11.45 3.16 1.74
CA GLY A 113 11.54 3.18 0.27
C GLY A 113 12.76 2.41 -0.23
N ILE A 114 13.92 2.58 0.41
CA ILE A 114 15.14 1.83 0.12
C ILE A 114 14.96 0.34 0.43
N ALA A 115 14.49 0.02 1.64
CA ALA A 115 14.36 -1.37 2.11
C ALA A 115 13.33 -2.15 1.27
N SER A 116 12.15 -1.58 1.00
CA SER A 116 11.09 -2.24 0.24
C SER A 116 11.45 -2.42 -1.25
N THR A 117 12.18 -1.49 -1.84
CA THR A 117 12.72 -1.65 -3.20
C THR A 117 13.73 -2.79 -3.26
N ALA A 118 14.59 -2.91 -2.25
CA ALA A 118 15.57 -3.99 -2.18
C ALA A 118 14.89 -5.36 -1.99
N THR A 119 13.92 -5.49 -1.05
CA THR A 119 13.19 -6.76 -0.86
C THR A 119 12.44 -7.17 -2.12
N GLY A 120 11.74 -6.23 -2.79
CA GLY A 120 11.04 -6.47 -4.05
C GLY A 120 11.96 -6.92 -5.19
N THR A 121 13.15 -6.29 -5.32
CA THR A 121 14.14 -6.67 -6.33
C THR A 121 14.72 -8.07 -6.07
N ILE A 122 15.05 -8.35 -4.80
CA ILE A 122 15.63 -9.65 -4.40
C ILE A 122 14.60 -10.76 -4.63
N VAL A 123 13.35 -10.58 -4.18
CA VAL A 123 12.30 -11.60 -4.32
C VAL A 123 12.03 -11.92 -5.79
N ALA A 124 11.98 -10.91 -6.66
CA ALA A 124 11.78 -11.11 -8.10
C ALA A 124 12.87 -11.97 -8.75
N LYS A 125 14.06 -12.05 -8.16
CA LYS A 125 15.20 -12.82 -8.66
C LYS A 125 15.33 -14.21 -8.05
N ILE A 126 14.92 -14.39 -6.79
CA ILE A 126 14.99 -15.70 -6.14
C ILE A 126 13.80 -16.60 -6.48
N ILE A 127 12.69 -16.04 -6.94
CA ILE A 127 11.54 -16.81 -7.41
C ILE A 127 11.89 -17.49 -8.74
N PRO A 128 11.74 -18.83 -8.85
CA PRO A 128 11.97 -19.55 -10.11
C PRO A 128 11.01 -19.08 -11.22
N ASN A 129 11.50 -18.91 -12.45
CA ASN A 129 10.70 -18.43 -13.59
C ASN A 129 9.41 -19.26 -13.81
N LYS A 130 9.48 -20.58 -13.61
CA LYS A 130 8.32 -21.51 -13.76
C LYS A 130 7.24 -21.32 -12.68
N ARG A 131 7.55 -20.62 -11.57
CA ARG A 131 6.64 -20.38 -10.44
C ARG A 131 6.50 -18.89 -10.12
N ARG A 132 6.74 -18.02 -11.10
CA ARG A 132 6.80 -16.58 -10.88
C ARG A 132 5.49 -16.00 -10.35
N GLY A 133 4.36 -16.35 -10.95
CA GLY A 133 3.04 -15.91 -10.50
C GLY A 133 2.72 -16.36 -9.07
N GLU A 134 2.93 -17.65 -8.79
CA GLU A 134 2.71 -18.23 -7.47
C GLU A 134 3.58 -17.57 -6.40
N GLY A 135 4.89 -17.43 -6.66
CA GLY A 135 5.83 -16.83 -5.73
C GLY A 135 5.56 -15.36 -5.46
N THR A 136 5.22 -14.60 -6.51
CA THR A 136 4.82 -13.18 -6.36
C THR A 136 3.53 -13.06 -5.57
N GLY A 137 2.55 -13.97 -5.77
CA GLY A 137 1.32 -14.04 -5.00
C GLY A 137 1.58 -14.24 -3.50
N TYR A 138 2.41 -15.22 -3.13
CA TYR A 138 2.78 -15.45 -1.73
C TYR A 138 3.57 -14.28 -1.12
N TYR A 139 4.45 -13.63 -1.89
CA TYR A 139 5.13 -12.42 -1.41
C TYR A 139 4.13 -11.29 -1.16
N ALA A 140 3.16 -11.09 -2.06
CA ALA A 140 2.11 -10.09 -1.88
C ALA A 140 1.18 -10.37 -0.69
N LEU A 141 1.02 -11.65 -0.27
CA LEU A 141 0.31 -12.00 0.96
C LEU A 141 0.95 -11.38 2.19
N SER A 142 2.29 -11.27 2.26
CA SER A 142 2.97 -10.62 3.38
C SER A 142 2.50 -9.17 3.56
N LEU A 143 2.32 -8.44 2.45
CA LEU A 143 1.77 -7.09 2.45
C LEU A 143 0.30 -7.05 2.92
N THR A 144 -0.53 -7.96 2.41
CA THR A 144 -1.97 -8.00 2.76
C THR A 144 -2.16 -8.30 4.25
N VAL A 145 -1.41 -9.25 4.79
CA VAL A 145 -1.46 -9.59 6.22
C VAL A 145 -0.96 -8.44 7.08
N ALA A 146 0.12 -7.77 6.66
CA ALA A 146 0.64 -6.58 7.34
C ALA A 146 -0.38 -5.42 7.35
N ALA A 147 -1.06 -5.18 6.22
CA ALA A 147 -2.09 -4.14 6.09
C ALA A 147 -3.33 -4.38 6.97
N SER A 148 -3.49 -5.60 7.45
CA SER A 148 -4.60 -6.00 8.33
C SER A 148 -4.20 -6.02 9.79
N ILE A 149 -3.12 -6.74 10.12
CA ILE A 149 -2.66 -6.92 11.51
C ILE A 149 -2.02 -5.64 12.05
N GLY A 150 -1.31 -4.87 11.20
CA GLY A 150 -0.64 -3.64 11.62
C GLY A 150 -1.61 -2.61 12.23
N PRO A 151 -2.65 -2.16 11.52
CA PRO A 151 -3.65 -1.24 12.04
C PRO A 151 -4.38 -1.79 13.26
N PHE A 152 -4.78 -3.05 13.24
CA PHE A 152 -5.43 -3.69 14.39
C PHE A 152 -4.59 -3.61 15.65
N LEU A 153 -3.34 -4.09 15.58
CA LEU A 153 -2.45 -4.04 16.74
C LEU A 153 -2.11 -2.62 17.17
N GLY A 154 -1.92 -1.70 16.22
CA GLY A 154 -1.66 -0.30 16.52
C GLY A 154 -2.81 0.34 17.31
N MET A 155 -4.05 0.14 16.87
CA MET A 155 -5.23 0.64 17.57
C MET A 155 -5.43 -0.05 18.92
N PHE A 156 -5.27 -1.37 18.97
CA PHE A 156 -5.42 -2.14 20.19
C PHE A 156 -4.41 -1.71 21.27
N ILE A 157 -3.13 -1.55 20.90
CA ILE A 157 -2.08 -1.09 21.80
C ILE A 157 -2.39 0.34 22.30
N THR A 158 -2.81 1.24 21.41
CA THR A 158 -3.13 2.63 21.76
C THR A 158 -4.29 2.71 22.76
N GLN A 159 -5.22 1.74 22.77
CA GLN A 159 -6.35 1.70 23.70
C GLN A 159 -6.00 1.13 25.09
N HIS A 160 -5.02 0.22 25.17
CA HIS A 160 -4.72 -0.54 26.38
C HIS A 160 -3.35 -0.21 27.00
N ALA A 161 -2.50 0.56 26.28
CA ALA A 161 -1.15 0.89 26.72
C ALA A 161 -0.77 2.32 26.33
N THR A 162 0.42 2.75 26.76
CA THR A 162 0.98 4.04 26.37
C THR A 162 1.32 4.05 24.88
N PHE A 163 1.23 5.21 24.26
CA PHE A 163 1.53 5.39 22.84
C PHE A 163 2.93 4.90 22.44
N TYR A 164 3.90 5.06 23.33
CA TYR A 164 5.29 4.61 23.12
C TYR A 164 5.42 3.10 22.90
N MET A 165 4.45 2.30 23.39
CA MET A 165 4.45 0.86 23.19
C MET A 165 4.34 0.49 21.71
N ASN A 166 3.65 1.30 20.90
CA ASN A 166 3.60 1.12 19.44
C ASN A 166 4.99 1.22 18.81
N PHE A 167 5.78 2.21 19.25
CA PHE A 167 7.16 2.37 18.75
C PHE A 167 8.06 1.22 19.19
N ILE A 168 7.95 0.79 20.44
CA ILE A 168 8.73 -0.32 21.00
C ILE A 168 8.44 -1.63 20.25
N VAL A 169 7.17 -1.93 20.00
CA VAL A 169 6.76 -3.13 19.22
C VAL A 169 7.33 -3.07 17.80
N CYS A 170 7.27 -1.91 17.14
CA CYS A 170 7.89 -1.74 15.82
C CYS A 170 9.40 -1.96 15.87
N ILE A 171 10.11 -1.40 16.85
CA ILE A 171 11.56 -1.55 17.02
C ILE A 171 11.94 -3.03 17.21
N ILE A 172 11.22 -3.76 18.08
CA ILE A 172 11.48 -5.18 18.35
C ILE A 172 11.32 -6.01 17.09
N PHE A 173 10.21 -5.85 16.36
CA PHE A 173 9.96 -6.63 15.14
C PHE A 173 10.94 -6.26 14.00
N LEU A 174 11.31 -4.98 13.87
CA LEU A 174 12.32 -4.58 12.90
C LEU A 174 13.71 -5.09 13.25
N ALA A 175 14.10 -5.07 14.52
CA ALA A 175 15.36 -5.64 14.99
C ALA A 175 15.42 -7.15 14.71
N PHE A 176 14.35 -7.88 15.03
CA PHE A 176 14.23 -9.31 14.72
C PHE A 176 14.34 -9.58 13.22
N SER A 177 13.62 -8.77 12.42
CA SER A 177 13.68 -8.87 10.95
C SER A 177 15.07 -8.57 10.41
N PHE A 178 15.75 -7.56 10.94
CA PHE A 178 17.12 -7.21 10.55
C PHE A 178 18.11 -8.33 10.84
N ILE A 179 18.01 -8.96 12.01
CA ILE A 179 18.82 -10.16 12.34
C ILE A 179 18.56 -11.28 11.32
N ALA A 180 17.29 -11.54 10.96
CA ALA A 180 16.96 -12.56 9.96
C ALA A 180 17.57 -12.25 8.58
N VAL A 181 17.62 -10.97 8.19
CA VAL A 181 18.20 -10.52 6.91
C VAL A 181 19.70 -10.78 6.81
N PHE A 182 20.46 -10.87 7.92
CA PHE A 182 21.87 -11.24 7.88
C PHE A 182 22.10 -12.64 7.30
N PHE A 183 21.17 -13.55 7.52
CA PHE A 183 21.27 -14.94 7.05
C PHE A 183 20.89 -15.13 5.59
N ILE A 184 20.53 -14.04 4.87
CA ILE A 184 20.16 -14.12 3.46
C ILE A 184 21.40 -14.39 2.59
N LYS A 185 21.29 -15.37 1.73
CA LYS A 185 22.30 -15.67 0.70
C LYS A 185 21.76 -15.24 -0.65
N ILE A 186 22.22 -14.07 -1.13
CA ILE A 186 21.85 -13.56 -2.45
C ILE A 186 22.95 -13.98 -3.44
N PRO A 187 22.59 -14.56 -4.60
CA PRO A 187 23.56 -14.85 -5.65
C PRO A 187 24.29 -13.57 -6.06
N LYS A 188 25.62 -13.63 -6.17
CA LYS A 188 26.41 -12.55 -6.75
C LYS A 188 26.01 -12.43 -8.22
N LEU A 189 25.49 -11.28 -8.61
CA LEU A 189 25.24 -10.95 -10.02
C LEU A 189 26.39 -10.07 -10.48
N GLU A 190 27.08 -10.58 -11.49
CA GLU A 190 28.05 -9.80 -12.25
C GLU A 190 27.28 -9.07 -13.34
N PHE A 191 27.05 -7.78 -13.14
CA PHE A 191 26.55 -6.92 -14.21
C PHE A 191 27.69 -6.50 -15.11
N THR A 192 27.52 -6.69 -16.40
CA THR A 192 28.50 -6.23 -17.38
C THR A 192 28.52 -4.70 -17.38
N LYS A 193 29.72 -4.10 -17.46
CA LYS A 193 29.88 -2.63 -17.49
C LYS A 193 29.03 -1.94 -18.57
N GLU A 194 28.67 -2.64 -19.63
CA GLU A 194 27.79 -2.16 -20.71
C GLU A 194 26.32 -2.10 -20.31
N GLU A 195 25.83 -3.05 -19.50
CA GLU A 195 24.45 -3.04 -18.99
C GLU A 195 24.24 -1.90 -17.99
N LEU A 196 25.26 -1.56 -17.19
CA LEU A 196 25.26 -0.43 -16.28
C LEU A 196 25.31 0.92 -17.02
N LYS A 197 25.95 1.00 -18.20
CA LYS A 197 26.02 2.22 -19.03
C LYS A 197 24.71 2.50 -19.77
N LYS A 198 23.95 1.50 -20.18
CA LYS A 198 22.66 1.67 -20.89
C LYS A 198 21.56 2.31 -20.05
N LYS A 199 21.71 2.35 -18.72
CA LYS A 199 20.77 3.02 -17.80
C LYS A 199 21.04 4.53 -17.61
N LYS A 200 21.94 5.14 -18.38
CA LYS A 200 22.25 6.57 -18.33
C LYS A 200 21.30 7.39 -19.21
N GLY A 201 20.12 7.77 -18.66
CA GLY A 201 19.21 8.72 -19.31
C GLY A 201 18.11 9.14 -18.34
N LEU A 202 17.82 10.46 -18.25
CA LEU A 202 16.76 11.05 -17.42
C LEU A 202 15.45 11.23 -18.20
N SER A 203 15.16 10.35 -19.17
CA SER A 203 13.89 10.41 -19.91
C SER A 203 12.76 9.83 -19.03
N LEU A 204 11.64 10.55 -18.92
CA LEU A 204 10.43 10.12 -18.21
C LEU A 204 9.92 8.76 -18.68
N HIS A 205 10.11 8.40 -19.95
CA HIS A 205 9.82 7.08 -20.52
C HIS A 205 10.59 5.91 -19.87
N HIS A 206 11.68 6.19 -19.14
CA HIS A 206 12.43 5.18 -18.40
C HIS A 206 11.88 4.98 -16.98
N PHE A 207 11.01 5.87 -16.50
CA PHE A 207 10.43 5.82 -15.16
C PHE A 207 8.96 5.38 -15.15
N PHE A 208 8.23 5.64 -16.22
CA PHE A 208 6.79 5.38 -16.31
C PHE A 208 6.42 4.58 -17.57
N GLU A 209 5.47 3.66 -17.41
CA GLU A 209 4.80 3.02 -18.54
C GLU A 209 3.56 3.83 -18.92
N VAL A 210 3.64 4.51 -20.06
CA VAL A 210 2.59 5.44 -20.52
C VAL A 210 1.23 4.75 -20.67
N LYS A 211 1.21 3.50 -21.16
CA LYS A 211 -0.04 2.74 -21.31
C LYS A 211 -0.71 2.38 -19.98
N ALA A 212 0.07 2.31 -18.89
CA ALA A 212 -0.45 2.05 -17.56
C ALA A 212 -0.95 3.32 -16.84
N ILE A 213 -0.60 4.54 -17.31
CA ILE A 213 -0.97 5.79 -16.65
C ILE A 213 -2.48 5.95 -16.47
N PRO A 214 -3.36 5.72 -17.49
CA PRO A 214 -4.79 5.93 -17.33
C PRO A 214 -5.39 5.11 -16.18
N ILE A 215 -5.04 3.83 -16.09
CA ILE A 215 -5.54 3.00 -15.00
C ILE A 215 -4.84 3.31 -13.66
N SER A 216 -3.61 3.82 -13.68
CA SER A 216 -2.89 4.25 -12.49
C SER A 216 -3.49 5.53 -11.87
N ILE A 217 -4.08 6.41 -12.68
CA ILE A 217 -4.86 7.55 -12.18
C ILE A 217 -6.06 7.06 -11.36
N ILE A 218 -6.77 6.05 -11.86
CA ILE A 218 -7.86 5.39 -11.11
C ILE A 218 -7.34 4.81 -9.79
N SER A 219 -6.16 4.16 -9.81
CA SER A 219 -5.49 3.67 -8.60
C SER A 219 -5.23 4.77 -7.58
N CYS A 220 -4.76 5.94 -8.03
CA CYS A 220 -4.50 7.10 -7.18
C CYS A 220 -5.78 7.59 -6.48
N ILE A 221 -6.89 7.73 -7.21
CA ILE A 221 -8.17 8.19 -6.65
C ILE A 221 -8.74 7.17 -5.65
N ILE A 222 -8.68 5.87 -5.98
CA ILE A 222 -9.09 4.79 -5.08
C ILE A 222 -8.23 4.79 -3.81
N ALA A 223 -6.92 4.99 -3.96
CA ALA A 223 -5.98 5.06 -2.84
C ALA A 223 -6.21 6.31 -1.96
N LEU A 224 -6.61 7.43 -2.56
CA LEU A 224 -7.04 8.63 -1.84
C LEU A 224 -8.26 8.33 -0.95
N GLY A 225 -9.27 7.62 -1.47
CA GLY A 225 -10.44 7.17 -0.69
C GLY A 225 -10.03 6.26 0.47
N TYR A 226 -9.15 5.29 0.23
CA TYR A 226 -8.63 4.40 1.26
C TYR A 226 -7.83 5.14 2.33
N SER A 227 -7.02 6.14 1.94
CA SER A 227 -6.19 6.90 2.87
C SER A 227 -7.02 7.71 3.88
N SER A 228 -8.22 8.17 3.50
CA SER A 228 -9.14 8.84 4.43
C SER A 228 -9.53 7.94 5.60
N ILE A 229 -9.76 6.65 5.31
CA ILE A 229 -10.08 5.65 6.33
C ILE A 229 -8.83 5.33 7.15
N LEU A 230 -7.74 4.97 6.48
CA LEU A 230 -6.49 4.56 7.15
C LEU A 230 -5.98 5.62 8.14
N THR A 231 -6.14 6.89 7.80
CA THR A 231 -5.62 8.01 8.61
C THR A 231 -6.60 8.46 9.69
N PHE A 232 -7.89 8.56 9.38
CA PHE A 232 -8.84 9.24 10.26
C PHE A 232 -9.82 8.32 10.99
N ILE A 233 -9.87 7.02 10.68
CA ILE A 233 -10.84 6.09 11.29
C ILE A 233 -10.75 6.07 12.81
N THR A 234 -9.56 6.15 13.39
CA THR A 234 -9.36 6.08 14.83
C THR A 234 -9.86 7.37 15.52
N THR A 235 -9.57 8.53 14.93
CA THR A 235 -10.03 9.82 15.44
C THR A 235 -11.55 9.93 15.29
N TYR A 236 -12.10 9.50 14.17
CA TYR A 236 -13.54 9.42 13.95
C TYR A 236 -14.22 8.50 14.96
N ALA A 237 -13.65 7.31 15.20
CA ALA A 237 -14.20 6.36 16.17
C ALA A 237 -14.21 6.92 17.61
N LYS A 238 -13.24 7.81 17.97
CA LYS A 238 -13.26 8.54 19.23
C LYS A 238 -14.44 9.51 19.29
N GLU A 239 -14.68 10.28 18.22
CA GLU A 239 -15.78 11.24 18.13
C GLU A 239 -17.15 10.57 18.30
N ILE A 240 -17.34 9.38 17.73
CA ILE A 240 -18.61 8.64 17.79
C ILE A 240 -18.68 7.61 18.92
N ASN A 241 -17.70 7.60 19.86
CA ASN A 241 -17.62 6.68 21.01
C ASN A 241 -17.60 5.18 20.65
N LEU A 242 -16.99 4.81 19.50
CA LEU A 242 -16.87 3.43 19.04
C LEU A 242 -15.40 2.94 18.98
N VAL A 243 -14.54 3.46 19.84
CA VAL A 243 -13.10 3.20 19.86
C VAL A 243 -12.78 1.71 19.96
N TYR A 244 -13.44 0.99 20.88
CA TYR A 244 -13.22 -0.44 21.07
C TYR A 244 -13.53 -1.25 19.81
N VAL A 245 -14.69 -0.99 19.19
CA VAL A 245 -15.12 -1.71 17.98
C VAL A 245 -14.24 -1.40 16.78
N SER A 246 -13.71 -0.17 16.70
CA SER A 246 -12.87 0.26 15.58
C SER A 246 -11.57 -0.52 15.46
N SER A 247 -11.04 -1.13 16.53
CA SER A 247 -9.89 -2.02 16.46
C SER A 247 -10.15 -3.22 15.57
N PHE A 248 -11.36 -3.76 15.57
CA PHE A 248 -11.74 -4.91 14.77
C PHE A 248 -12.04 -4.57 13.30
N PHE A 249 -12.17 -3.29 12.96
CA PHE A 249 -12.46 -2.82 11.62
C PHE A 249 -11.50 -3.41 10.58
N PHE A 250 -10.19 -3.34 10.83
CA PHE A 250 -9.18 -3.85 9.91
C PHE A 250 -9.07 -5.37 9.88
N ILE A 251 -9.49 -6.08 10.95
CA ILE A 251 -9.61 -7.55 10.92
C ILE A 251 -10.75 -7.95 10.00
N VAL A 252 -11.92 -7.33 10.15
CA VAL A 252 -13.08 -7.57 9.28
C VAL A 252 -12.71 -7.25 7.83
N TYR A 253 -12.09 -6.08 7.59
CA TYR A 253 -11.54 -5.73 6.28
C TYR A 253 -10.67 -6.87 5.70
N ALA A 254 -9.72 -7.39 6.47
CA ALA A 254 -8.82 -8.44 6.03
C ALA A 254 -9.52 -9.74 5.67
N VAL A 255 -10.46 -10.17 6.52
CA VAL A 255 -11.25 -11.40 6.27
C VAL A 255 -11.97 -11.29 4.94
N PHE A 256 -12.64 -10.16 4.67
CA PHE A 256 -13.36 -9.96 3.41
C PHE A 256 -12.44 -9.81 2.20
N VAL A 257 -11.24 -9.22 2.35
CA VAL A 257 -10.21 -9.24 1.29
C VAL A 257 -9.80 -10.68 0.97
N LEU A 258 -9.50 -11.50 1.97
CA LEU A 258 -9.04 -12.88 1.77
C LEU A 258 -10.13 -13.76 1.16
N VAL A 259 -11.36 -13.64 1.65
CA VAL A 259 -12.52 -14.40 1.16
C VAL A 259 -12.86 -14.01 -0.28
N SER A 260 -12.77 -12.74 -0.65
CA SER A 260 -13.12 -12.27 -2.00
C SER A 260 -12.13 -12.72 -3.08
N ARG A 261 -10.83 -12.85 -2.75
CA ARG A 261 -9.75 -13.06 -3.74
C ARG A 261 -9.93 -14.27 -4.66
N PRO A 262 -10.31 -15.48 -4.18
CA PRO A 262 -10.49 -16.62 -5.05
C PRO A 262 -11.59 -16.41 -6.11
N PHE A 263 -12.65 -15.68 -5.74
CA PHE A 263 -13.78 -15.39 -6.62
C PHE A 263 -13.46 -14.25 -7.59
N THR A 264 -12.95 -13.15 -7.07
CA THR A 264 -12.69 -11.95 -7.87
C THR A 264 -11.57 -12.16 -8.90
N GLY A 265 -10.53 -12.93 -8.55
CA GLY A 265 -9.47 -13.30 -9.48
C GLY A 265 -9.99 -14.17 -10.63
N ARG A 266 -10.80 -15.18 -10.30
CA ARG A 266 -11.44 -16.06 -11.31
C ARG A 266 -12.42 -15.30 -12.20
N TRP A 267 -13.27 -14.45 -11.62
CA TRP A 267 -14.19 -13.62 -12.41
C TRP A 267 -13.47 -12.62 -13.31
N PHE A 268 -12.34 -12.08 -12.86
CA PHE A 268 -11.50 -11.20 -13.67
C PHE A 268 -11.00 -11.91 -14.93
N ASP A 269 -10.55 -13.17 -14.79
CA ASP A 269 -10.03 -13.96 -15.90
C ASP A 269 -11.15 -14.47 -16.83
N GLU A 270 -12.29 -14.93 -16.27
CA GLU A 270 -13.38 -15.55 -17.03
C GLU A 270 -14.37 -14.53 -17.62
N LYS A 271 -14.73 -13.48 -16.86
CA LYS A 271 -15.78 -12.52 -17.23
C LYS A 271 -15.24 -11.14 -17.63
N GLY A 272 -13.94 -10.95 -17.49
CA GLY A 272 -13.23 -9.72 -17.83
C GLY A 272 -13.20 -8.68 -16.70
N GLU A 273 -12.36 -7.70 -16.90
CA GLU A 273 -12.02 -6.69 -15.90
C GLU A 273 -13.21 -5.80 -15.49
N ASN A 274 -14.08 -5.44 -16.43
CA ASN A 274 -15.23 -4.59 -16.16
C ASN A 274 -16.24 -5.23 -15.21
N PHE A 275 -16.45 -6.56 -15.33
CA PHE A 275 -17.35 -7.31 -14.46
C PHE A 275 -16.92 -7.26 -12.98
N VAL A 276 -15.64 -7.11 -12.73
CA VAL A 276 -15.07 -7.05 -11.37
C VAL A 276 -14.95 -5.60 -10.90
N MET A 277 -14.47 -4.69 -11.77
CA MET A 277 -14.15 -3.32 -11.37
C MET A 277 -15.38 -2.48 -11.01
N TYR A 278 -16.46 -2.55 -11.79
CA TYR A 278 -17.67 -1.74 -11.50
C TYR A 278 -18.28 -2.08 -10.13
N PRO A 279 -18.58 -3.36 -9.81
CA PRO A 279 -19.10 -3.70 -8.49
C PRO A 279 -18.12 -3.35 -7.36
N ALA A 280 -16.81 -3.55 -7.58
CA ALA A 280 -15.83 -3.28 -6.55
C ALA A 280 -15.69 -1.79 -6.23
N ILE A 281 -15.74 -0.89 -7.23
CA ILE A 281 -15.75 0.56 -7.02
C ILE A 281 -17.05 0.99 -6.31
N LEU A 282 -18.20 0.42 -6.67
CA LEU A 282 -19.48 0.68 -5.98
C LEU A 282 -19.43 0.22 -4.52
N LEU A 283 -18.88 -0.97 -4.23
CA LEU A 283 -18.71 -1.46 -2.86
C LEU A 283 -17.78 -0.55 -2.04
N LEU A 284 -16.74 0.01 -2.65
CA LEU A 284 -15.89 1.00 -2.01
C LEU A 284 -16.66 2.31 -1.70
N ALA A 285 -17.46 2.79 -2.63
CA ALA A 285 -18.33 3.95 -2.40
C ALA A 285 -19.34 3.68 -1.27
N MET A 286 -19.95 2.50 -1.26
CA MET A 286 -20.86 2.06 -0.19
C MET A 286 -20.17 1.96 1.17
N ALA A 287 -18.89 1.53 1.22
CA ALA A 287 -18.11 1.50 2.45
C ALA A 287 -17.93 2.91 3.03
N LEU A 288 -17.54 3.88 2.19
CA LEU A 288 -17.38 5.29 2.59
C LEU A 288 -18.71 5.93 2.99
N PHE A 289 -19.78 5.64 2.24
CA PHE A 289 -21.13 6.07 2.60
C PHE A 289 -21.57 5.49 3.94
N SER A 290 -21.36 4.19 4.17
CA SER A 290 -21.66 3.54 5.46
C SER A 290 -20.90 4.20 6.61
N LEU A 291 -19.62 4.56 6.41
CA LEU A 291 -18.85 5.32 7.41
C LEU A 291 -19.46 6.67 7.70
N SER A 292 -19.92 7.41 6.68
CA SER A 292 -20.57 8.72 6.89
C SER A 292 -21.86 8.63 7.73
N GLN A 293 -22.55 7.48 7.68
CA GLN A 293 -23.81 7.23 8.39
C GLN A 293 -23.63 6.34 9.63
N THR A 294 -22.41 6.11 10.08
CA THR A 294 -22.13 5.22 11.21
C THR A 294 -22.68 5.78 12.52
N HIS A 295 -23.52 4.98 13.22
CA HIS A 295 -24.08 5.29 14.53
C HIS A 295 -23.81 4.19 15.57
N ASN A 296 -23.44 2.98 15.13
CA ASN A 296 -23.22 1.82 16.01
C ASN A 296 -22.08 0.93 15.51
N GLY A 297 -21.65 0.00 16.35
CA GLY A 297 -20.53 -0.89 16.03
C GLY A 297 -20.78 -1.79 14.81
N PHE A 298 -22.04 -2.23 14.60
CA PHE A 298 -22.37 -3.06 13.45
C PHE A 298 -22.15 -2.31 12.13
N SER A 299 -22.65 -1.05 12.02
CA SER A 299 -22.46 -0.24 10.81
C SER A 299 -20.98 0.07 10.55
N LEU A 300 -20.16 0.24 11.61
CA LEU A 300 -18.73 0.42 11.49
C LEU A 300 -18.06 -0.82 10.91
N LEU A 301 -18.35 -2.01 11.44
CA LEU A 301 -17.77 -3.28 10.94
C LEU A 301 -18.29 -3.65 9.55
N LEU A 302 -19.56 -3.33 9.24
CA LEU A 302 -20.11 -3.49 7.89
C LEU A 302 -19.33 -2.64 6.87
N ALA A 303 -19.00 -1.40 7.22
CA ALA A 303 -18.15 -0.55 6.38
C ALA A 303 -16.76 -1.19 6.17
N GLY A 304 -16.19 -1.84 7.19
CA GLY A 304 -14.94 -2.60 7.07
C GLY A 304 -15.07 -3.79 6.11
N ALA A 305 -16.17 -4.53 6.16
CA ALA A 305 -16.45 -5.62 5.23
C ALA A 305 -16.59 -5.14 3.78
N LEU A 306 -17.38 -4.08 3.57
CA LEU A 306 -17.55 -3.43 2.25
C LEU A 306 -16.23 -2.88 1.72
N LEU A 307 -15.41 -2.29 2.58
CA LEU A 307 -14.06 -1.84 2.22
C LEU A 307 -13.18 -3.01 1.75
N GLY A 308 -13.24 -4.15 2.45
CA GLY A 308 -12.48 -5.35 2.10
C GLY A 308 -12.85 -5.87 0.70
N LEU A 309 -14.14 -5.97 0.42
CA LEU A 309 -14.65 -6.36 -0.90
C LEU A 309 -14.34 -5.31 -1.98
N GLY A 310 -14.50 -4.03 -1.69
CA GLY A 310 -14.30 -2.92 -2.62
C GLY A 310 -12.82 -2.63 -2.87
N TYR A 311 -12.12 -2.10 -1.88
CA TYR A 311 -10.72 -1.68 -2.02
C TYR A 311 -9.78 -2.86 -2.29
N GLY A 312 -9.96 -3.99 -1.58
CA GLY A 312 -9.13 -5.18 -1.77
C GLY A 312 -9.20 -5.71 -3.20
N THR A 313 -10.39 -5.68 -3.80
CA THR A 313 -10.62 -6.12 -5.19
C THR A 313 -10.12 -5.08 -6.20
N THR A 314 -10.45 -3.80 -6.02
CA THR A 314 -10.04 -2.74 -6.96
C THR A 314 -8.53 -2.60 -7.03
N SER A 315 -7.83 -2.62 -5.88
CA SER A 315 -6.36 -2.47 -5.82
C SER A 315 -5.64 -3.59 -6.60
N SER A 316 -6.07 -4.84 -6.43
CA SER A 316 -5.49 -5.97 -7.17
C SER A 316 -5.86 -5.96 -8.67
N SER A 317 -7.09 -5.59 -9.00
CA SER A 317 -7.57 -5.54 -10.39
C SER A 317 -6.89 -4.43 -11.19
N VAL A 318 -6.72 -3.24 -10.62
CA VAL A 318 -6.00 -2.13 -11.25
C VAL A 318 -4.55 -2.53 -11.57
N GLN A 319 -3.87 -3.22 -10.65
CA GLN A 319 -2.53 -3.73 -10.89
C GLN A 319 -2.51 -4.75 -12.03
N ALA A 320 -3.48 -5.66 -12.06
CA ALA A 320 -3.59 -6.66 -13.15
C ALA A 320 -3.87 -5.99 -14.50
N ILE A 321 -4.73 -4.98 -14.55
CA ILE A 321 -5.00 -4.19 -15.76
C ILE A 321 -3.75 -3.45 -16.22
N ALA A 322 -3.02 -2.77 -15.31
CA ALA A 322 -1.78 -2.07 -15.65
C ALA A 322 -0.75 -2.99 -16.32
N VAL A 323 -0.64 -4.22 -15.82
CA VAL A 323 0.21 -5.25 -16.43
C VAL A 323 -0.33 -5.70 -17.79
N LYS A 324 -1.66 -5.92 -17.91
CA LYS A 324 -2.33 -6.42 -19.12
C LYS A 324 -2.21 -5.45 -20.30
N VAL A 325 -2.35 -4.15 -20.06
CA VAL A 325 -2.27 -3.13 -21.14
C VAL A 325 -0.83 -2.81 -21.56
N SER A 326 0.16 -3.32 -20.86
CA SER A 326 1.57 -3.00 -21.06
C SER A 326 2.32 -4.08 -21.85
N PRO A 327 3.36 -3.72 -22.63
CA PRO A 327 4.19 -4.69 -23.34
C PRO A 327 4.89 -5.65 -22.37
N LYS A 328 5.02 -6.94 -22.75
CA LYS A 328 5.60 -7.99 -21.90
C LYS A 328 6.99 -7.65 -21.32
N HIS A 329 7.83 -6.93 -22.08
CA HIS A 329 9.16 -6.52 -21.64
C HIS A 329 9.14 -5.33 -20.67
N ARG A 330 7.98 -4.65 -20.46
CA ARG A 330 7.80 -3.47 -19.59
C ARG A 330 6.88 -3.69 -18.40
N ILE A 331 6.51 -4.94 -18.10
CA ILE A 331 5.62 -5.31 -16.99
C ILE A 331 6.10 -4.75 -15.64
N GLY A 332 7.41 -4.83 -15.37
CA GLY A 332 7.99 -4.28 -14.15
C GLY A 332 7.78 -2.76 -14.03
N LEU A 333 7.90 -2.04 -15.15
CA LEU A 333 7.70 -0.60 -15.21
C LEU A 333 6.22 -0.23 -15.02
N ALA A 334 5.31 -1.00 -15.63
CA ALA A 334 3.86 -0.83 -15.46
C ALA A 334 3.43 -1.01 -14.00
N THR A 335 3.94 -2.05 -13.35
CA THR A 335 3.70 -2.30 -11.93
C THR A 335 4.24 -1.17 -11.06
N SER A 336 5.47 -0.70 -11.35
CA SER A 336 6.07 0.43 -10.63
C SER A 336 5.27 1.73 -10.82
N THR A 337 4.82 2.00 -12.05
CA THR A 337 3.95 3.16 -12.35
C THR A 337 2.69 3.12 -11.51
N ASN A 338 1.99 1.98 -11.48
CA ASN A 338 0.77 1.83 -10.68
C ASN A 338 1.04 2.06 -9.19
N PHE A 339 2.10 1.49 -8.62
CA PHE A 339 2.43 1.68 -7.21
C PHE A 339 2.80 3.14 -6.88
N ILE A 340 3.49 3.86 -7.77
CA ILE A 340 3.80 5.29 -7.56
C ILE A 340 2.49 6.10 -7.45
N PHE A 341 1.53 5.86 -8.35
CA PHE A 341 0.24 6.56 -8.31
C PHE A 341 -0.60 6.17 -7.08
N GLN A 342 -0.58 4.90 -6.68
CA GLN A 342 -1.23 4.44 -5.46
C GLN A 342 -0.61 5.08 -4.21
N ASP A 343 0.72 5.08 -4.12
CA ASP A 343 1.45 5.70 -3.01
C ASP A 343 1.21 7.22 -2.97
N LEU A 344 1.10 7.90 -4.12
CA LEU A 344 0.71 9.31 -4.18
C LEU A 344 -0.67 9.57 -3.55
N GLY A 345 -1.67 8.74 -3.88
CA GLY A 345 -2.99 8.84 -3.28
C GLY A 345 -2.97 8.66 -1.76
N VAL A 346 -2.22 7.67 -1.28
CA VAL A 346 -2.06 7.41 0.16
C VAL A 346 -1.27 8.53 0.86
N GLY A 347 -0.26 9.10 0.20
CA GLY A 347 0.65 10.07 0.82
C GLY A 347 0.10 11.49 0.86
N ILE A 348 -0.47 11.97 -0.24
CA ILE A 348 -1.02 13.33 -0.35
C ILE A 348 -2.40 13.41 0.29
N GLY A 349 -3.17 12.31 0.21
CA GLY A 349 -4.54 12.23 0.68
C GLY A 349 -4.74 12.74 2.11
N PRO A 350 -4.04 12.22 3.11
CA PRO A 350 -4.24 12.60 4.50
C PRO A 350 -4.06 14.11 4.76
N PHE A 351 -3.06 14.72 4.13
CA PHE A 351 -2.81 16.15 4.26
C PHE A 351 -3.94 16.98 3.63
N LEU A 352 -4.29 16.69 2.38
CA LEU A 352 -5.37 17.43 1.69
C LEU A 352 -6.72 17.24 2.41
N LEU A 353 -7.05 16.01 2.78
CA LEU A 353 -8.32 15.69 3.42
C LEU A 353 -8.42 16.29 4.83
N GLY A 354 -7.29 16.42 5.53
CA GLY A 354 -7.22 17.06 6.84
C GLY A 354 -7.67 18.53 6.84
N TYR A 355 -7.55 19.24 5.71
CA TYR A 355 -8.10 20.60 5.57
C TYR A 355 -9.63 20.65 5.55
N PHE A 356 -10.27 19.60 5.06
CA PHE A 356 -11.73 19.54 4.98
C PHE A 356 -12.36 19.13 6.32
N VAL A 357 -11.65 18.40 7.18
CA VAL A 357 -12.20 17.93 8.46
C VAL A 357 -12.76 19.05 9.33
N PRO A 358 -12.08 20.21 9.55
CA PRO A 358 -12.64 21.30 10.35
C PRO A 358 -13.89 21.95 9.73
N LEU A 359 -14.08 21.84 8.41
CA LEU A 359 -15.17 22.47 7.68
C LEU A 359 -16.43 21.61 7.65
N ILE A 360 -16.29 20.30 7.45
CA ILE A 360 -17.41 19.37 7.20
C ILE A 360 -17.46 18.19 8.17
N GLY A 361 -16.53 18.11 9.12
CA GLY A 361 -16.40 16.98 10.07
C GLY A 361 -15.98 15.67 9.37
N TYR A 362 -15.76 14.62 10.18
CA TYR A 362 -15.39 13.30 9.61
C TYR A 362 -16.52 12.65 8.81
N ARG A 363 -17.78 12.82 9.23
CA ARG A 363 -18.94 12.31 8.48
C ARG A 363 -19.04 12.94 7.10
N GLY A 364 -18.89 14.28 7.03
CA GLY A 364 -18.86 15.03 5.77
C GLY A 364 -17.66 14.62 4.90
N LEU A 365 -16.49 14.37 5.49
CA LEU A 365 -15.31 13.87 4.79
C LEU A 365 -15.59 12.53 4.09
N TYR A 366 -16.17 11.55 4.78
CA TYR A 366 -16.50 10.25 4.18
C TYR A 366 -17.60 10.37 3.12
N MET A 367 -18.58 11.27 3.31
CA MET A 367 -19.59 11.58 2.28
C MET A 367 -18.96 12.20 1.04
N MET A 368 -18.06 13.17 1.20
CA MET A 368 -17.31 13.77 0.10
C MET A 368 -16.50 12.71 -0.67
N MET A 369 -15.81 11.82 0.05
CA MET A 369 -15.04 10.74 -0.58
C MET A 369 -15.95 9.72 -1.27
N THR A 370 -17.18 9.49 -0.79
CA THR A 370 -18.18 8.69 -1.51
C THR A 370 -18.44 9.26 -2.90
N VAL A 371 -18.69 10.58 -2.98
CA VAL A 371 -18.91 11.27 -4.26
C VAL A 371 -17.66 11.16 -5.16
N VAL A 372 -16.47 11.36 -4.61
CA VAL A 372 -15.20 11.24 -5.36
C VAL A 372 -15.04 9.82 -5.95
N ILE A 373 -15.38 8.77 -5.20
CA ILE A 373 -15.29 7.38 -5.71
C ILE A 373 -16.39 7.10 -6.75
N LEU A 374 -17.58 7.69 -6.63
CA LEU A 374 -18.61 7.58 -7.67
C LEU A 374 -18.17 8.30 -8.96
N VAL A 375 -17.54 9.47 -8.87
CA VAL A 375 -16.91 10.13 -10.01
C VAL A 375 -15.78 9.28 -10.60
N CYS A 376 -14.99 8.63 -9.75
CA CYS A 376 -13.95 7.69 -10.18
C CYS A 376 -14.50 6.52 -11.00
N LEU A 377 -15.71 6.03 -10.70
CA LEU A 377 -16.40 5.00 -11.50
C LEU A 377 -16.66 5.50 -12.93
N PHE A 378 -17.11 6.74 -13.07
CA PHE A 378 -17.30 7.37 -14.39
C PHE A 378 -15.95 7.58 -15.11
N LEU A 379 -14.92 8.03 -14.40
CA LEU A 379 -13.57 8.16 -14.96
C LEU A 379 -12.99 6.80 -15.40
N TYR A 380 -13.24 5.73 -14.65
CA TYR A 380 -12.84 4.39 -15.05
C TYR A 380 -13.48 4.00 -16.39
N TYR A 381 -14.78 4.25 -16.56
CA TYR A 381 -15.48 4.02 -17.84
C TYR A 381 -14.78 4.77 -19.01
N LEU A 382 -14.47 6.05 -18.82
CA LEU A 382 -13.85 6.87 -19.87
C LEU A 382 -12.41 6.45 -20.19
N LEU A 383 -11.60 6.17 -19.18
CA LEU A 383 -10.17 5.95 -19.33
C LEU A 383 -9.81 4.52 -19.73
N HIS A 384 -10.66 3.54 -19.39
CA HIS A 384 -10.35 2.13 -19.60
C HIS A 384 -11.58 1.27 -19.95
N GLY A 385 -12.67 1.39 -19.22
CA GLY A 385 -13.82 0.49 -19.30
C GLY A 385 -14.44 0.40 -20.69
N ARG A 386 -14.55 1.52 -21.42
CA ARG A 386 -15.06 1.57 -22.79
C ARG A 386 -14.19 0.76 -23.76
N THR A 387 -12.87 0.88 -23.66
CA THR A 387 -11.94 0.16 -24.55
C THR A 387 -11.96 -1.34 -24.26
N ALA A 388 -12.10 -1.73 -23.01
CA ALA A 388 -12.21 -3.13 -22.61
C ALA A 388 -13.52 -3.79 -23.07
N MET A 389 -14.62 -3.03 -23.22
CA MET A 389 -15.88 -3.51 -23.81
C MET A 389 -15.71 -3.85 -25.29
N CYS A 390 -15.14 -2.95 -26.08
CA CYS A 390 -14.93 -3.15 -27.52
C CYS A 390 -14.07 -4.40 -27.81
N VAL A 391 -13.01 -4.60 -27.07
CA VAL A 391 -12.13 -5.79 -27.25
C VAL A 391 -12.86 -7.09 -26.94
N ASN A 392 -13.72 -7.12 -25.92
CA ASN A 392 -14.49 -8.33 -25.57
C ASN A 392 -15.60 -8.65 -26.59
N GLU A 393 -16.20 -7.66 -27.23
CA GLU A 393 -17.19 -7.85 -28.32
C GLU A 393 -16.52 -8.41 -29.57
N ASP A 394 -15.34 -7.89 -29.96
CA ASP A 394 -14.55 -8.37 -31.10
C ASP A 394 -14.11 -9.83 -30.92
N VAL A 395 -13.77 -10.25 -29.71
CA VAL A 395 -13.39 -11.65 -29.40
C VAL A 395 -14.60 -12.57 -29.49
N LYS A 396 -15.76 -12.14 -28.99
CA LYS A 396 -17.00 -12.93 -29.07
C LYS A 396 -17.52 -13.07 -30.50
N SER A 397 -17.43 -12.02 -31.32
CA SER A 397 -17.84 -12.04 -32.72
C SER A 397 -16.95 -12.92 -33.62
N LYS A 398 -15.68 -13.13 -33.24
CA LYS A 398 -14.74 -14.04 -33.93
C LYS A 398 -14.84 -15.48 -33.47
N SER A 399 -15.49 -15.77 -32.34
CA SER A 399 -15.67 -17.13 -31.79
C SER A 399 -17.07 -17.69 -32.02
N ALA A 400 -18.00 -16.91 -32.56
CA ALA A 400 -19.32 -17.30 -33.06
C ALA A 400 -19.30 -17.44 -34.57
#